data_f9ce1e2f462a141706cb83e610edb1e4
#
_entry.id   f9ce1e2f462a141706cb83e610edb1e4
#
_cell.length_a   1.000
_cell.length_b   1.000
_cell.length_c   1.000
_cell.angle_alpha   90.00
_cell.angle_beta   90.00
_cell.angle_gamma   90.00
#
_symmetry.space_group_name_H-M   'P 1'
#
loop_
_entity.id
_entity.type
_entity.pdbx_description
1 polymer ?
#
loop_
_entity_poly.entity_id
_entity_poly.type
_entity_poly.pdbx_seq_one_letter_code
_entity_poly.pdbx_strand_id
1 'polypeptide(L)'
;IIDGELREVPPLEELEHFSFDGVEYEAFNTSGGLGTLCETLKGKVKNLNYRTARYPGHRDILKVLLHDLRLNERREMMKDIFEYALPVTRQDVVLIYVSVSGEKNGQFTQETYANKVYPKDIGGKHYTAIQVTTAAGICTMLDLVADNKLPQQGFVRQEDANFQDFIENRFGSAYARSVEAGT
;
A
#
# COMPACT_ATOMS: atom_id res chain seq x y z
N ILE A 1 -7.21 -12.61 -6.04
CA ILE A 1 -7.23 -13.94 -6.65
C ILE A 1 -7.21 -14.95 -5.52
N ILE A 2 -8.14 -15.89 -5.53
CA ILE A 2 -8.24 -16.98 -4.56
C ILE A 2 -8.32 -18.29 -5.34
N ASP A 3 -7.40 -19.22 -5.07
CA ASP A 3 -7.28 -20.50 -5.80
C ASP A 3 -7.25 -20.36 -7.33
N GLY A 4 -6.58 -19.32 -7.83
CA GLY A 4 -6.44 -19.02 -9.26
C GLY A 4 -7.61 -18.26 -9.88
N GLU A 5 -8.69 -18.05 -9.14
CA GLU A 5 -9.89 -17.37 -9.62
C GLU A 5 -10.02 -15.96 -9.06
N LEU A 6 -10.46 -15.03 -9.90
CA LEU A 6 -10.77 -13.67 -9.47
C LEU A 6 -12.00 -13.69 -8.56
N ARG A 7 -11.85 -13.18 -7.35
CA ARG A 7 -12.90 -13.10 -6.34
C ARG A 7 -13.09 -11.68 -5.87
N GLU A 8 -14.33 -11.27 -5.74
CA GLU A 8 -14.70 -10.05 -5.06
C GLU A 8 -14.72 -10.31 -3.54
N VAL A 9 -14.04 -9.47 -2.77
CA VAL A 9 -13.92 -9.62 -1.31
C VAL A 9 -14.51 -8.39 -0.62
N PRO A 10 -15.32 -8.56 0.44
CA PRO A 10 -15.89 -7.43 1.16
C PRO A 10 -14.82 -6.60 1.88
N PRO A 11 -14.97 -5.26 1.94
CA PRO A 11 -14.11 -4.43 2.77
C PRO A 11 -14.31 -4.74 4.26
N LEU A 12 -13.29 -4.46 5.07
CA LEU A 12 -13.24 -4.71 6.52
C LEU A 12 -13.32 -6.20 6.93
N GLU A 13 -13.20 -7.12 5.98
CA GLU A 13 -13.15 -8.55 6.24
C GLU A 13 -11.73 -9.11 6.14
N GLU A 14 -11.59 -10.40 6.46
CA GLU A 14 -10.33 -11.14 6.46
C GLU A 14 -9.24 -10.49 7.32
N LEU A 15 -9.59 -10.23 8.58
CA LEU A 15 -8.67 -9.67 9.57
C LEU A 15 -7.50 -10.62 9.84
N GLU A 16 -6.29 -10.12 9.69
CA GLU A 16 -5.04 -10.76 10.08
C GLU A 16 -4.29 -9.87 11.07
N HIS A 17 -3.55 -10.50 11.98
CA HIS A 17 -2.63 -9.81 12.88
C HIS A 17 -1.19 -10.18 12.53
N PHE A 18 -0.31 -9.21 12.53
CA PHE A 18 1.12 -9.42 12.31
C PHE A 18 1.95 -8.42 13.09
N SER A 19 3.20 -8.78 13.35
CA SER A 19 4.17 -7.89 13.98
C SER A 19 5.25 -7.51 12.98
N PHE A 20 5.60 -6.23 12.95
CA PHE A 20 6.73 -5.75 12.17
C PHE A 20 7.54 -4.75 13.00
N ASP A 21 8.85 -5.06 13.16
CA ASP A 21 9.77 -4.22 13.90
C ASP A 21 9.29 -3.97 15.36
N GLY A 22 8.80 -5.03 16.00
CA GLY A 22 8.32 -5.00 17.38
C GLY A 22 6.99 -4.26 17.61
N VAL A 23 6.33 -3.82 16.54
CA VAL A 23 5.02 -3.17 16.60
C VAL A 23 3.95 -4.10 16.04
N GLU A 24 2.86 -4.25 16.79
CA GLU A 24 1.70 -5.02 16.34
C GLU A 24 0.84 -4.22 15.39
N TYR A 25 0.38 -4.90 14.34
CA TYR A 25 -0.53 -4.38 13.32
C TYR A 25 -1.67 -5.36 13.06
N GLU A 26 -2.75 -4.84 12.56
CA GLU A 26 -3.81 -5.59 11.92
C GLU A 26 -3.89 -5.26 10.43
N ALA A 27 -4.28 -6.22 9.61
CA ALA A 27 -4.48 -6.04 8.18
C ALA A 27 -5.82 -6.62 7.76
N PHE A 28 -6.52 -5.90 6.89
CA PHE A 28 -7.86 -6.27 6.42
C PHE A 28 -8.14 -5.72 5.02
N ASN A 29 -9.14 -6.28 4.36
CA ASN A 29 -9.54 -5.87 3.03
C ASN A 29 -10.06 -4.43 3.01
N THR A 30 -9.64 -3.67 1.99
CA THR A 30 -10.20 -2.35 1.67
C THR A 30 -10.52 -2.26 0.18
N SER A 31 -11.21 -1.19 -0.22
CA SER A 31 -11.45 -0.91 -1.63
C SER A 31 -10.17 -0.45 -2.34
N GLY A 32 -9.98 -0.87 -3.57
CA GLY A 32 -8.82 -0.52 -4.40
C GLY A 32 -7.54 -1.29 -4.05
N GLY A 33 -6.41 -0.80 -4.49
CA GLY A 33 -5.08 -1.27 -4.11
C GLY A 33 -4.37 -2.15 -5.14
N LEU A 34 -5.03 -3.10 -5.79
CA LEU A 34 -4.39 -3.98 -6.78
C LEU A 34 -4.38 -3.42 -8.21
N GLY A 35 -5.25 -2.47 -8.53
CA GLY A 35 -5.35 -1.91 -9.88
C GLY A 35 -5.52 -3.01 -10.93
N THR A 36 -4.68 -3.01 -11.96
CA THR A 36 -4.66 -3.99 -13.04
C THR A 36 -3.93 -5.29 -12.70
N LEU A 37 -3.30 -5.38 -11.54
CA LEU A 37 -2.44 -6.51 -11.17
C LEU A 37 -3.18 -7.86 -11.16
N CYS A 38 -4.47 -7.86 -10.77
CA CYS A 38 -5.29 -9.06 -10.81
C CYS A 38 -5.48 -9.61 -12.23
N GLU A 39 -5.66 -8.73 -13.21
CA GLU A 39 -5.78 -9.13 -14.62
C GLU A 39 -4.44 -9.65 -15.17
N THR A 40 -3.37 -8.94 -14.86
CA THR A 40 -2.01 -9.28 -15.31
C THR A 40 -1.52 -10.61 -14.76
N LEU A 41 -1.91 -10.96 -13.52
CA LEU A 41 -1.48 -12.16 -12.84
C LEU A 41 -2.52 -13.30 -12.85
N LYS A 42 -3.68 -13.09 -13.46
CA LYS A 42 -4.69 -14.16 -13.63
C LYS A 42 -4.08 -15.40 -14.29
N GLY A 43 -4.29 -16.56 -13.69
CA GLY A 43 -3.73 -17.84 -14.16
C GLY A 43 -2.23 -18.03 -13.93
N LYS A 44 -1.53 -17.04 -13.36
CA LYS A 44 -0.10 -17.13 -13.04
C LYS A 44 0.17 -17.32 -11.55
N VAL A 45 -0.78 -16.90 -10.71
CA VAL A 45 -0.68 -17.02 -9.25
C VAL A 45 -1.90 -17.74 -8.69
N LYS A 46 -1.70 -18.50 -7.62
CA LYS A 46 -2.79 -19.17 -6.92
C LYS A 46 -3.57 -18.18 -6.05
N ASN A 47 -2.87 -17.36 -5.32
CA ASN A 47 -3.46 -16.34 -4.45
C ASN A 47 -2.78 -14.99 -4.64
N LEU A 48 -3.57 -13.93 -4.61
CA LEU A 48 -3.11 -12.55 -4.61
C LEU A 48 -4.12 -11.71 -3.85
N ASN A 49 -3.68 -11.02 -2.83
CA ASN A 49 -4.52 -10.09 -2.08
C ASN A 49 -3.79 -8.79 -1.81
N TYR A 50 -4.56 -7.77 -1.48
CA TYR A 50 -4.09 -6.50 -0.95
C TYR A 50 -4.88 -6.19 0.31
N ARG A 51 -4.17 -5.81 1.36
CA ARG A 51 -4.77 -5.42 2.64
C ARG A 51 -4.19 -4.10 3.12
N THR A 52 -5.00 -3.33 3.81
CA THR A 52 -4.52 -2.14 4.50
C THR A 52 -4.04 -2.53 5.89
N ALA A 53 -2.86 -2.04 6.28
CA ALA A 53 -2.33 -2.23 7.63
C ALA A 53 -2.72 -1.05 8.52
N ARG A 54 -3.13 -1.35 9.74
CA ARG A 54 -3.49 -0.36 10.77
C ARG A 54 -3.03 -0.85 12.15
N TYR A 55 -3.10 0.02 13.14
CA TYR A 55 -2.94 -0.40 14.55
C TYR A 55 -4.14 -1.23 15.00
N PRO A 56 -3.94 -2.20 15.92
CA PRO A 56 -4.99 -3.11 16.36
C PRO A 56 -6.23 -2.39 16.91
N GLY A 57 -7.42 -2.88 16.54
CA GLY A 57 -8.72 -2.33 16.94
C GLY A 57 -9.34 -1.35 15.95
N HIS A 58 -8.60 -0.86 14.96
CA HIS A 58 -9.10 0.11 13.98
C HIS A 58 -10.26 -0.48 13.16
N ARG A 59 -10.09 -1.70 12.66
CA ARG A 59 -11.10 -2.40 11.84
C ARG A 59 -12.41 -2.59 12.59
N ASP A 60 -12.37 -3.02 13.85
CA ASP A 60 -13.58 -3.29 14.62
C ASP A 60 -14.34 -2.01 14.94
N ILE A 61 -13.62 -0.93 15.28
CA ILE A 61 -14.23 0.39 15.46
C ILE A 61 -14.92 0.84 14.17
N LEU A 62 -14.27 0.70 13.02
CA LEU A 62 -14.87 1.06 11.74
C LEU A 62 -16.10 0.21 11.42
N LYS A 63 -16.09 -1.09 11.71
CA LYS A 63 -17.28 -1.94 11.50
C LYS A 63 -18.46 -1.48 12.34
N VAL A 64 -18.26 -1.22 13.62
CA VAL A 64 -19.33 -0.69 14.49
C VAL A 64 -19.88 0.62 13.94
N LEU A 65 -19.02 1.58 13.61
CA LEU A 65 -19.47 2.88 13.12
C LEU A 65 -20.20 2.77 11.78
N LEU A 66 -19.64 2.07 10.83
CA LEU A 66 -20.17 2.04 9.46
C LEU A 66 -21.35 1.10 9.31
N HIS A 67 -21.34 -0.06 9.97
CA HIS A 67 -22.34 -1.12 9.78
C HIS A 67 -23.39 -1.11 10.91
N ASP A 68 -22.98 -1.26 12.18
CA ASP A 68 -23.92 -1.40 13.28
C ASP A 68 -24.66 -0.08 13.57
N LEU A 69 -23.94 1.04 13.56
CA LEU A 69 -24.52 2.37 13.69
C LEU A 69 -24.97 2.98 12.35
N ARG A 70 -24.75 2.30 11.23
CA ARG A 70 -25.19 2.68 9.88
C ARG A 70 -24.71 4.06 9.44
N LEU A 71 -23.54 4.52 9.91
CA LEU A 71 -23.01 5.83 9.51
C LEU A 71 -22.53 5.87 8.04
N ASN A 72 -22.39 4.72 7.38
CA ASN A 72 -22.20 4.64 5.93
C ASN A 72 -23.36 5.29 5.14
N GLU A 73 -24.56 5.36 5.71
CA GLU A 73 -25.72 6.04 5.13
C GLU A 73 -25.73 7.55 5.42
N ARG A 74 -24.86 8.04 6.31
CA ARG A 74 -24.75 9.43 6.76
C ARG A 74 -23.32 9.95 6.69
N ARG A 75 -22.81 10.04 5.47
CA ARG A 75 -21.39 10.35 5.20
C ARG A 75 -20.91 11.66 5.81
N GLU A 76 -21.73 12.71 5.76
CA GLU A 76 -21.35 14.02 6.34
C GLU A 76 -21.22 13.93 7.86
N MET A 77 -22.14 13.24 8.55
CA MET A 77 -22.02 13.00 9.99
C MET A 77 -20.77 12.19 10.32
N MET A 78 -20.46 11.16 9.53
CA MET A 78 -19.25 10.35 9.72
C MET A 78 -17.99 11.19 9.54
N LYS A 79 -17.97 12.06 8.54
CA LYS A 79 -16.89 13.00 8.29
C LYS A 79 -16.70 13.94 9.48
N ASP A 80 -17.78 14.56 9.97
CA ASP A 80 -17.72 15.48 11.12
C ASP A 80 -17.18 14.78 12.37
N ILE A 81 -17.58 13.53 12.63
CA ILE A 81 -17.07 12.73 13.74
C ILE A 81 -15.56 12.52 13.58
N PHE A 82 -15.09 12.14 12.41
CA PHE A 82 -13.68 11.87 12.19
C PHE A 82 -12.82 13.15 12.23
N GLU A 83 -13.28 14.24 11.64
CA GLU A 83 -12.57 15.53 11.68
C GLU A 83 -12.48 16.09 13.11
N TYR A 84 -13.50 15.83 13.93
CA TYR A 84 -13.48 16.22 15.35
C TYR A 84 -12.60 15.29 16.20
N ALA A 85 -12.70 13.97 16.00
CA ALA A 85 -12.08 12.99 16.88
C ALA A 85 -10.64 12.66 16.55
N LEU A 86 -10.22 12.83 15.28
CA LEU A 86 -8.92 12.43 14.79
C LEU A 86 -8.05 13.65 14.46
N PRO A 87 -7.18 14.07 15.37
CA PRO A 87 -6.31 15.19 15.10
C PRO A 87 -5.32 14.87 13.96
N VAL A 88 -5.04 15.88 13.14
CA VAL A 88 -4.01 15.77 12.10
C VAL A 88 -2.64 15.63 12.77
N THR A 89 -1.90 14.59 12.42
CA THR A 89 -0.52 14.41 12.85
C THR A 89 0.46 14.79 11.73
N ARG A 90 1.65 15.22 12.11
CA ARG A 90 2.79 15.41 11.21
C ARG A 90 3.85 14.30 11.38
N GLN A 91 3.58 13.32 12.23
CA GLN A 91 4.46 12.21 12.56
C GLN A 91 3.77 10.89 12.20
N ASP A 92 3.32 10.80 10.96
CA ASP A 92 2.76 9.59 10.41
C ASP A 92 3.85 8.62 9.92
N VAL A 93 3.47 7.39 9.65
CA VAL A 93 4.33 6.38 9.01
C VAL A 93 3.53 5.65 7.94
N VAL A 94 4.15 5.42 6.79
CA VAL A 94 3.62 4.51 5.77
C VAL A 94 4.40 3.21 5.84
N LEU A 95 3.71 2.14 6.21
CA LEU A 95 4.24 0.78 6.21
C LEU A 95 3.95 0.12 4.87
N ILE A 96 4.99 -0.41 4.23
CA ILE A 96 4.90 -1.21 3.02
C ILE A 96 5.41 -2.60 3.36
N TYR A 97 4.56 -3.61 3.18
CA TYR A 97 4.89 -5.00 3.40
C TYR A 97 4.39 -5.84 2.24
N VAL A 98 5.30 -6.48 1.55
CA VAL A 98 5.00 -7.36 0.40
C VAL A 98 5.69 -8.70 0.63
N SER A 99 4.96 -9.78 0.53
CA SER A 99 5.51 -11.14 0.59
C SER A 99 5.04 -11.92 -0.63
N VAL A 100 6.00 -12.57 -1.29
CA VAL A 100 5.75 -13.45 -2.43
C VAL A 100 6.35 -14.81 -2.12
N SER A 101 5.55 -15.85 -2.25
CA SER A 101 6.02 -17.21 -2.04
C SER A 101 5.61 -18.11 -3.21
N GLY A 102 6.44 -19.09 -3.50
CA GLY A 102 6.21 -20.03 -4.58
C GLY A 102 7.36 -20.99 -4.77
N GLU A 103 7.32 -21.75 -5.86
CA GLU A 103 8.37 -22.68 -6.25
C GLU A 103 9.29 -22.04 -7.29
N LYS A 104 10.59 -22.09 -7.07
CA LYS A 104 11.63 -21.64 -7.98
C LYS A 104 12.70 -22.72 -8.09
N ASN A 105 12.87 -23.26 -9.30
CA ASN A 105 13.82 -24.36 -9.55
C ASN A 105 13.59 -25.61 -8.67
N GLY A 106 12.33 -25.97 -8.42
CA GLY A 106 11.98 -27.14 -7.60
C GLY A 106 12.13 -26.91 -6.09
N GLN A 107 12.37 -25.68 -5.65
CA GLN A 107 12.49 -25.33 -4.23
C GLN A 107 11.48 -24.26 -3.83
N PHE A 108 10.84 -24.45 -2.68
CA PHE A 108 10.00 -23.40 -2.10
C PHE A 108 10.84 -22.17 -1.78
N THR A 109 10.41 -21.04 -2.27
CA THR A 109 11.08 -19.75 -2.08
C THR A 109 10.07 -18.73 -1.58
N GLN A 110 10.48 -17.90 -0.64
CA GLN A 110 9.73 -16.74 -0.18
C GLN A 110 10.62 -15.51 -0.21
N GLU A 111 10.13 -14.46 -0.83
CA GLU A 111 10.77 -13.15 -0.85
C GLU A 111 9.87 -12.14 -0.17
N THR A 112 10.45 -11.26 0.64
CA THR A 112 9.71 -10.24 1.38
C THR A 112 10.36 -8.89 1.20
N TYR A 113 9.55 -7.90 0.85
CA TYR A 113 9.92 -6.49 0.88
C TYR A 113 9.15 -5.81 2.00
N ALA A 114 9.87 -5.23 2.94
CA ALA A 114 9.29 -4.48 4.05
C ALA A 114 10.02 -3.15 4.22
N ASN A 115 9.28 -2.06 4.37
CA ASN A 115 9.84 -0.72 4.55
C ASN A 115 8.87 0.16 5.33
N LYS A 116 9.43 1.08 6.13
CA LYS A 116 8.71 2.18 6.77
C LYS A 116 9.17 3.49 6.16
N VAL A 117 8.24 4.26 5.64
CA VAL A 117 8.51 5.61 5.14
C VAL A 117 8.03 6.62 6.17
N TYR A 118 8.91 7.52 6.55
CA TYR A 118 8.66 8.57 7.53
C TYR A 118 8.50 9.94 6.86
N PRO A 119 7.96 10.95 7.57
CA PRO A 119 7.93 12.33 7.11
C PRO A 119 9.31 12.83 6.70
N LYS A 120 9.35 13.75 5.75
CA LYS A 120 10.60 14.37 5.27
C LYS A 120 10.48 15.87 5.14
N ASP A 121 11.58 16.55 5.43
CA ASP A 121 11.73 17.97 5.11
C ASP A 121 12.36 18.12 3.71
N ILE A 122 11.64 18.74 2.80
CA ILE A 122 12.04 18.93 1.41
C ILE A 122 11.92 20.42 1.07
N GLY A 123 13.03 21.06 0.69
CA GLY A 123 13.04 22.48 0.35
C GLY A 123 12.58 23.39 1.49
N GLY A 124 12.89 23.03 2.74
CA GLY A 124 12.49 23.80 3.93
C GLY A 124 11.02 23.64 4.35
N LYS A 125 10.29 22.74 3.73
CA LYS A 125 8.89 22.44 4.06
C LYS A 125 8.76 20.99 4.52
N HIS A 126 8.00 20.79 5.60
CA HIS A 126 7.70 19.48 6.16
C HIS A 126 6.57 18.80 5.38
N TYR A 127 6.81 17.55 4.98
CA TYR A 127 5.83 16.68 4.32
C TYR A 127 5.63 15.41 5.13
N THR A 128 4.39 15.04 5.34
CA THR A 128 4.03 13.78 6.01
C THR A 128 4.41 12.58 5.16
N ALA A 129 4.52 11.40 5.77
CA ALA A 129 4.89 10.16 5.06
C ALA A 129 3.89 9.84 3.94
N ILE A 130 2.59 10.04 4.17
CA ILE A 130 1.57 9.83 3.15
C ILE A 130 1.66 10.83 1.99
N GLN A 131 2.02 12.09 2.26
CA GLN A 131 2.27 13.09 1.22
C GLN A 131 3.50 12.73 0.39
N VAL A 132 4.59 12.33 1.04
CA VAL A 132 5.83 11.92 0.37
C VAL A 132 5.58 10.72 -0.54
N THR A 133 4.97 9.66 -0.03
CA THR A 133 4.74 8.43 -0.80
C THR A 133 3.77 8.64 -1.94
N THR A 134 2.65 9.31 -1.70
CA THR A 134 1.65 9.56 -2.75
C THR A 134 2.23 10.40 -3.90
N ALA A 135 2.95 11.49 -3.57
CA ALA A 135 3.59 12.32 -4.58
C ALA A 135 4.74 11.59 -5.30
N ALA A 136 5.57 10.86 -4.56
CA ALA A 136 6.68 10.10 -5.13
C ALA A 136 6.22 9.07 -6.17
N GLY A 137 5.13 8.35 -5.89
CA GLY A 137 4.59 7.38 -6.83
C GLY A 137 4.26 7.97 -8.19
N ILE A 138 3.42 9.00 -8.21
CA ILE A 138 3.00 9.62 -9.48
C ILE A 138 4.15 10.37 -10.17
N CYS A 139 4.99 11.09 -9.43
CA CYS A 139 6.11 11.82 -10.01
C CYS A 139 7.15 10.89 -10.63
N THR A 140 7.39 9.73 -10.03
CA THR A 140 8.28 8.71 -10.62
C THR A 140 7.73 8.22 -11.96
N MET A 141 6.45 7.89 -12.03
CA MET A 141 5.85 7.44 -13.30
C MET A 141 5.93 8.51 -14.38
N LEU A 142 5.73 9.79 -14.04
CA LEU A 142 5.89 10.91 -14.97
C LEU A 142 7.34 11.04 -15.48
N ASP A 143 8.34 10.93 -14.60
CA ASP A 143 9.75 10.93 -15.00
C ASP A 143 10.06 9.74 -15.93
N LEU A 144 9.60 8.52 -15.60
CA LEU A 144 9.82 7.35 -16.44
C LEU A 144 9.18 7.48 -17.83
N VAL A 145 8.02 8.13 -17.93
CA VAL A 145 7.42 8.48 -19.23
C VAL A 145 8.30 9.49 -19.99
N ALA A 146 8.73 10.56 -19.32
CA ALA A 146 9.57 11.60 -19.92
C ALA A 146 10.93 11.05 -20.40
N ASP A 147 11.47 10.08 -19.68
CA ASP A 147 12.74 9.41 -20.00
C ASP A 147 12.59 8.29 -21.04
N ASN A 148 11.40 8.10 -21.61
CA ASN A 148 11.09 7.01 -22.56
C ASN A 148 11.33 5.60 -22.00
N LYS A 149 11.23 5.43 -20.68
CA LYS A 149 11.34 4.13 -20.00
C LYS A 149 10.00 3.39 -19.89
N LEU A 150 8.91 4.04 -20.30
CA LEU A 150 7.56 3.49 -20.36
C LEU A 150 6.94 3.68 -21.75
N PRO A 151 5.95 2.87 -22.13
CA PRO A 151 5.21 3.07 -23.36
C PRO A 151 4.67 4.49 -23.50
N GLN A 152 4.87 5.09 -24.69
CA GLN A 152 4.45 6.47 -24.97
C GLN A 152 3.03 6.58 -25.52
N GLN A 153 2.34 5.46 -25.72
CA GLN A 153 0.99 5.38 -26.26
C GLN A 153 0.19 4.28 -25.56
N GLY A 154 -1.11 4.46 -25.49
CA GLY A 154 -2.03 3.49 -24.92
C GLY A 154 -2.14 3.58 -23.39
N PHE A 155 -2.77 2.58 -22.79
CA PHE A 155 -2.89 2.46 -21.35
C PHE A 155 -1.64 1.80 -20.76
N VAL A 156 -0.97 2.50 -19.88
CA VAL A 156 0.24 2.02 -19.17
C VAL A 156 -0.15 1.58 -17.77
N ARG A 157 0.08 0.31 -17.47
CA ARG A 157 -0.20 -0.26 -16.15
C ARG A 157 0.95 0.02 -15.19
N GLN A 158 0.66 0.08 -13.90
CA GLN A 158 1.70 0.27 -12.87
C GLN A 158 2.79 -0.81 -12.92
N GLU A 159 2.42 -2.05 -13.23
CA GLU A 159 3.33 -3.19 -13.35
C GLU A 159 4.14 -3.23 -14.67
N ASP A 160 3.90 -2.32 -15.60
CA ASP A 160 4.73 -2.15 -16.79
C ASP A 160 6.03 -1.37 -16.46
N ALA A 161 6.08 -0.70 -15.31
CA ALA A 161 7.29 -0.02 -14.84
C ALA A 161 8.31 -1.03 -14.30
N ASN A 162 9.58 -0.88 -14.72
CA ASN A 162 10.65 -1.64 -14.11
C ASN A 162 10.88 -1.18 -12.67
N PHE A 163 10.88 -2.12 -11.72
CA PHE A 163 11.00 -1.79 -10.30
C PHE A 163 12.33 -1.12 -9.95
N GLN A 164 13.44 -1.54 -10.57
CA GLN A 164 14.74 -0.93 -10.33
C GLN A 164 14.77 0.52 -10.82
N ASP A 165 14.27 0.78 -12.04
CA ASP A 165 14.14 2.14 -12.56
C ASP A 165 13.25 3.00 -11.66
N PHE A 166 12.21 2.41 -11.09
CA PHE A 166 11.31 3.10 -10.17
C PHE A 166 12.04 3.52 -8.88
N ILE A 167 12.71 2.61 -8.19
CA ILE A 167 13.36 2.92 -6.90
C ILE A 167 14.64 3.74 -7.03
N GLU A 168 15.31 3.72 -8.19
CA GLU A 168 16.49 4.55 -8.48
C GLU A 168 16.11 5.97 -8.93
N ASN A 169 14.85 6.19 -9.32
CA ASN A 169 14.37 7.52 -9.68
C ASN A 169 14.44 8.46 -8.47
N ARG A 170 14.71 9.74 -8.73
CA ARG A 170 14.82 10.80 -7.71
C ARG A 170 13.60 10.89 -6.76
N PHE A 171 12.40 10.57 -7.21
CA PHE A 171 11.19 10.52 -6.40
C PHE A 171 10.95 9.11 -5.85
N GLY A 172 11.10 8.09 -6.69
CA GLY A 172 10.88 6.69 -6.33
C GLY A 172 11.80 6.19 -5.24
N SER A 173 12.97 6.82 -5.08
CA SER A 173 13.90 6.56 -3.97
C SER A 173 13.26 6.74 -2.57
N ALA A 174 12.11 7.43 -2.47
CA ALA A 174 11.35 7.49 -1.23
C ALA A 174 10.84 6.11 -0.76
N TYR A 175 10.69 5.16 -1.67
CA TYR A 175 10.29 3.78 -1.40
C TYR A 175 11.48 2.83 -1.21
N ALA A 176 12.69 3.23 -1.56
CA ALA A 176 13.86 2.38 -1.37
C ALA A 176 14.05 2.06 0.13
N ARG A 177 14.49 0.82 0.40
CA ARG A 177 14.82 0.44 1.78
C ARG A 177 15.88 1.39 2.33
N SER A 178 15.66 1.90 3.53
CA SER A 178 16.71 2.54 4.28
C SER A 178 17.83 1.52 4.45
N VAL A 179 19.00 1.77 3.88
CA VAL A 179 20.19 1.01 4.23
C VAL A 179 20.48 1.41 5.68
N GLU A 180 20.17 0.57 6.64
CA GLU A 180 20.68 0.75 7.98
C GLU A 180 22.20 0.78 7.86
N ALA A 181 22.78 1.94 8.12
CA ALA A 181 24.22 2.04 8.28
C ALA A 181 24.55 1.14 9.48
N GLY A 182 25.08 -0.05 9.19
CA GLY A 182 25.52 -0.99 10.22
C GLY A 182 26.47 -0.26 11.16
N THR A 183 26.07 -0.16 12.41
CA THR A 183 26.95 0.20 13.54
C THR A 183 27.81 -0.98 13.91
#